data_12a308fe0048c1d99b7c6776447c7bbe
#
_entry.id   12a308fe0048c1d99b7c6776447c7bbe
#
_cell.length_a   1.000
_cell.length_b   1.000
_cell.length_c   1.000
_cell.angle_alpha   90.00
_cell.angle_beta   90.00
_cell.angle_gamma   90.00
#
_symmetry.space_group_name_H-M   'P 1'
#
loop_
_entity.id
_entity.type
_entity.pdbx_description
1 polymer ?
#
loop_
_entity_poly.entity_id
_entity_poly.type
_entity_poly.pdbx_seq_one_letter_code
_entity_poly.pdbx_strand_id
1 'polypeptide(L)'
;IVAAGGSAKIVVADLLEASGREALVAACDALPGGLYGLINNAGCSHFALLGDQTETMLQHQIQLNLLVPVLLTRALLPALKKQQGARVLNIGSTFGSIGYPGYSAYCASKFGLRGFTEALRRELADTDMRILYFAPRATATRLNSDTVVKMNRELGNAMDAADDVAMKAEEIFLAGCPDNFYMGSPENIFARINQIFPAIVGNALKKQLAVIKRYATAQ
;
A
#
# COMPACT_ATOMS: atom_id res chain seq x y z
N ILE A 1 20.42 2.59 -8.33
CA ILE A 1 19.97 3.10 -9.64
C ILE A 1 21.16 3.69 -10.38
N VAL A 2 21.85 4.70 -9.84
CA VAL A 2 23.01 5.35 -10.52
C VAL A 2 24.16 4.36 -10.74
N ALA A 3 24.49 3.51 -9.75
CA ALA A 3 25.50 2.47 -9.88
C ALA A 3 25.18 1.40 -10.95
N ALA A 4 23.90 1.28 -11.32
CA ALA A 4 23.45 0.38 -12.40
C ALA A 4 23.25 1.13 -13.75
N GLY A 5 23.79 2.34 -13.89
CA GLY A 5 23.72 3.14 -15.12
C GLY A 5 22.40 3.89 -15.31
N GLY A 6 21.49 3.85 -14.33
CA GLY A 6 20.25 4.61 -14.34
C GLY A 6 20.40 6.03 -13.79
N SER A 7 19.36 6.84 -13.92
CA SER A 7 19.27 8.20 -13.38
C SER A 7 18.27 8.25 -12.21
N ALA A 8 18.59 9.00 -11.17
CA ALA A 8 17.71 9.22 -10.04
C ALA A 8 17.76 10.69 -9.59
N LYS A 9 16.59 11.28 -9.35
CA LYS A 9 16.44 12.61 -8.77
C LYS A 9 15.63 12.49 -7.48
N ILE A 10 16.16 13.05 -6.39
CA ILE A 10 15.46 13.09 -5.10
C ILE A 10 14.70 14.40 -5.00
N VAL A 11 13.42 14.32 -4.63
CA VAL A 11 12.58 15.46 -4.25
C VAL A 11 12.20 15.26 -2.79
N VAL A 12 12.76 16.10 -1.91
CA VAL A 12 12.41 16.07 -0.47
C VAL A 12 11.13 16.88 -0.28
N ALA A 13 10.05 16.21 0.09
CA ALA A 13 8.73 16.82 0.23
C ALA A 13 7.89 16.10 1.29
N ASP A 14 7.15 16.86 2.09
CA ASP A 14 6.09 16.30 2.91
C ASP A 14 4.83 16.15 2.05
N LEU A 15 4.43 14.90 1.79
CA LEU A 15 3.27 14.60 0.96
C LEU A 15 1.92 14.90 1.63
N LEU A 16 1.90 15.10 2.93
CA LEU A 16 0.70 15.55 3.65
C LEU A 16 0.38 17.01 3.32
N GLU A 17 1.41 17.81 3.05
CA GLU A 17 1.28 19.21 2.68
C GLU A 17 0.99 19.38 1.16
N ALA A 18 0.16 20.36 0.83
CA ALA A 18 -0.15 20.68 -0.58
C ALA A 18 1.12 21.08 -1.35
N SER A 19 1.93 21.95 -0.74
CA SER A 19 3.19 22.45 -1.32
C SER A 19 4.19 21.32 -1.63
N GLY A 20 4.26 20.29 -0.76
CA GLY A 20 5.09 19.12 -0.98
C GLY A 20 4.64 18.29 -2.19
N ARG A 21 3.32 18.09 -2.34
CA ARG A 21 2.75 17.41 -3.51
C ARG A 21 2.93 18.22 -4.80
N GLU A 22 2.74 19.54 -4.75
CA GLU A 22 2.97 20.45 -5.87
C GLU A 22 4.43 20.43 -6.33
N ALA A 23 5.39 20.46 -5.41
CA ALA A 23 6.81 20.34 -5.71
C ALA A 23 7.15 19.03 -6.43
N LEU A 24 6.55 17.91 -5.98
CA LEU A 24 6.73 16.62 -6.63
C LEU A 24 6.12 16.60 -8.05
N VAL A 25 4.91 17.13 -8.23
CA VAL A 25 4.25 17.22 -9.53
C VAL A 25 5.08 18.06 -10.50
N ALA A 26 5.54 19.24 -10.07
CA ALA A 26 6.39 20.10 -10.88
C ALA A 26 7.71 19.41 -11.30
N ALA A 27 8.30 18.60 -10.39
CA ALA A 27 9.49 17.83 -10.71
C ALA A 27 9.20 16.72 -11.74
N CYS A 28 8.02 16.09 -11.69
CA CYS A 28 7.58 15.11 -12.68
C CYS A 28 7.30 15.74 -14.05
N ASP A 29 6.67 16.92 -14.09
CA ASP A 29 6.39 17.64 -15.34
C ASP A 29 7.66 18.09 -16.05
N ALA A 30 8.75 18.30 -15.30
CA ALA A 30 10.07 18.68 -15.84
C ALA A 30 10.90 17.46 -16.33
N LEU A 31 10.38 16.24 -16.29
CA LEU A 31 11.12 15.06 -16.72
C LEU A 31 11.33 15.05 -18.24
N PRO A 32 12.58 14.91 -18.73
CA PRO A 32 12.85 14.66 -20.13
C PRO A 32 12.16 13.36 -20.58
N GLY A 33 11.34 13.41 -21.62
CA GLY A 33 10.61 12.25 -22.13
C GLY A 33 9.26 11.98 -21.43
N GLY A 34 8.90 12.76 -20.40
CA GLY A 34 7.62 12.66 -19.71
C GLY A 34 7.55 11.59 -18.63
N LEU A 35 6.40 11.47 -17.99
CA LEU A 35 6.16 10.55 -16.88
C LEU A 35 5.50 9.26 -17.37
N TYR A 36 6.26 8.16 -17.38
CA TYR A 36 5.75 6.85 -17.79
C TYR A 36 4.98 6.12 -16.70
N GLY A 37 5.32 6.33 -15.43
CA GLY A 37 4.68 5.61 -14.36
C GLY A 37 4.74 6.27 -13.00
N LEU A 38 3.78 5.88 -12.14
CA LEU A 38 3.67 6.32 -10.75
C LEU A 38 3.58 5.10 -9.84
N ILE A 39 4.46 5.03 -8.84
CA ILE A 39 4.38 4.01 -7.78
C ILE A 39 4.03 4.72 -6.47
N ASN A 40 2.80 4.56 -6.01
CA ASN A 40 2.34 5.05 -4.71
C ASN A 40 2.77 4.06 -3.62
N ASN A 41 3.94 4.31 -3.03
CA ASN A 41 4.54 3.45 -2.01
C ASN A 41 4.57 4.09 -0.63
N ALA A 42 4.60 5.41 -0.52
CA ALA A 42 4.62 6.10 0.77
C ALA A 42 3.45 5.66 1.66
N GLY A 43 3.73 5.39 2.93
CA GLY A 43 2.72 4.92 3.85
C GLY A 43 3.22 4.84 5.29
N CYS A 44 2.27 4.77 6.21
CA CYS A 44 2.50 4.57 7.63
C CYS A 44 1.55 3.53 8.22
N SER A 45 1.89 3.02 9.38
CA SER A 45 1.09 2.05 10.12
C SER A 45 1.23 2.31 11.62
N HIS A 46 0.11 2.28 12.34
CA HIS A 46 0.09 2.30 13.80
C HIS A 46 -0.68 1.08 14.29
N PHE A 47 0.01 0.24 15.04
CA PHE A 47 -0.59 -0.93 15.65
C PHE A 47 -1.06 -0.57 17.06
N ALA A 48 -2.34 -0.37 17.26
CA ALA A 48 -2.97 -0.14 18.55
C ALA A 48 -4.47 -0.44 18.48
N LEU A 49 -5.11 -0.72 19.61
CA LEU A 49 -6.57 -0.81 19.65
C LEU A 49 -7.19 0.56 19.32
N LEU A 50 -8.38 0.58 18.73
CA LEU A 50 -8.98 1.83 18.28
C LEU A 50 -9.13 2.87 19.39
N GLY A 51 -9.47 2.43 20.60
CA GLY A 51 -9.61 3.32 21.76
C GLY A 51 -8.30 3.96 22.23
N ASP A 52 -7.16 3.40 21.85
CA ASP A 52 -5.81 3.86 22.24
C ASP A 52 -5.16 4.71 21.14
N GLN A 53 -5.80 4.84 19.96
CA GLN A 53 -5.31 5.68 18.86
C GLN A 53 -5.80 7.12 19.00
N THR A 54 -4.90 8.08 18.91
CA THR A 54 -5.28 9.50 18.87
C THR A 54 -5.91 9.88 17.53
N GLU A 55 -6.71 10.94 17.51
CA GLU A 55 -7.29 11.47 16.28
C GLU A 55 -6.21 11.79 15.23
N THR A 56 -5.10 12.38 15.65
CA THR A 56 -3.95 12.68 14.77
C THR A 56 -3.38 11.42 14.14
N MET A 57 -3.24 10.31 14.88
CA MET A 57 -2.76 9.03 14.33
C MET A 57 -3.73 8.46 13.31
N LEU A 58 -5.04 8.57 13.57
CA LEU A 58 -6.08 8.11 12.63
C LEU A 58 -6.05 8.93 11.34
N GLN A 59 -6.06 10.26 11.46
CA GLN A 59 -6.00 11.19 10.33
C GLN A 59 -4.75 10.97 9.50
N HIS A 60 -3.57 10.86 10.12
CA HIS A 60 -2.30 10.65 9.44
C HIS A 60 -2.30 9.36 8.59
N GLN A 61 -2.81 8.25 9.14
CA GLN A 61 -2.89 6.99 8.39
C GLN A 61 -3.81 7.10 7.16
N ILE A 62 -4.98 7.72 7.31
CA ILE A 62 -5.94 7.89 6.19
C ILE A 62 -5.36 8.86 5.15
N GLN A 63 -4.79 9.96 5.58
CA GLN A 63 -4.23 10.96 4.68
C GLN A 63 -3.07 10.39 3.88
N LEU A 64 -2.06 9.80 4.54
CA LEU A 64 -0.86 9.32 3.85
C LEU A 64 -1.12 8.08 2.99
N ASN A 65 -1.87 7.10 3.52
CA ASN A 65 -2.05 5.81 2.83
C ASN A 65 -3.13 5.82 1.76
N LEU A 66 -4.06 6.78 1.79
CA LEU A 66 -5.20 6.83 0.88
C LEU A 66 -5.31 8.16 0.14
N LEU A 67 -5.46 9.28 0.87
CA LEU A 67 -5.73 10.56 0.23
C LEU A 67 -4.54 11.03 -0.64
N VAL A 68 -3.32 10.90 -0.15
CA VAL A 68 -2.11 11.27 -0.90
C VAL A 68 -1.98 10.50 -2.22
N PRO A 69 -2.08 9.15 -2.27
CA PRO A 69 -2.13 8.42 -3.53
C PRO A 69 -3.21 8.89 -4.51
N VAL A 70 -4.42 9.17 -4.01
CA VAL A 70 -5.52 9.70 -4.83
C VAL A 70 -5.17 11.05 -5.42
N LEU A 71 -4.68 11.99 -4.60
CA LEU A 71 -4.33 13.35 -5.02
C LEU A 71 -3.16 13.36 -6.01
N LEU A 72 -2.09 12.59 -5.74
CA LEU A 72 -0.94 12.48 -6.65
C LEU A 72 -1.34 11.84 -7.98
N THR A 73 -2.11 10.76 -7.94
CA THR A 73 -2.61 10.12 -9.16
C THR A 73 -3.45 11.10 -9.97
N ARG A 74 -4.39 11.81 -9.34
CA ARG A 74 -5.21 12.85 -10.00
C ARG A 74 -4.36 13.93 -10.64
N ALA A 75 -3.37 14.46 -9.93
CA ALA A 75 -2.53 15.55 -10.42
C ALA A 75 -1.62 15.10 -11.59
N LEU A 76 -1.09 13.87 -11.53
CA LEU A 76 -0.18 13.33 -12.54
C LEU A 76 -0.88 12.62 -13.71
N LEU A 77 -2.19 12.37 -13.60
CA LEU A 77 -2.96 11.65 -14.63
C LEU A 77 -2.85 12.30 -16.04
N PRO A 78 -2.88 13.65 -16.20
CA PRO A 78 -2.71 14.28 -17.51
C PRO A 78 -1.32 14.01 -18.13
N ALA A 79 -0.27 13.95 -17.31
CA ALA A 79 1.09 13.65 -17.75
C ALA A 79 1.24 12.17 -18.15
N LEU A 80 0.68 11.27 -17.33
CA LEU A 80 0.67 9.83 -17.60
C LEU A 80 -0.08 9.49 -18.89
N LYS A 81 -1.23 10.11 -19.14
CA LYS A 81 -2.02 9.88 -20.36
C LYS A 81 -1.31 10.25 -21.66
N LYS A 82 -0.23 11.03 -21.60
CA LYS A 82 0.58 11.35 -22.78
C LYS A 82 1.55 10.23 -23.17
N GLN A 83 1.74 9.25 -22.31
CA GLN A 83 2.68 8.14 -22.52
C GLN A 83 1.91 6.86 -22.86
N GLN A 84 2.32 6.20 -23.93
CA GLN A 84 1.75 4.93 -24.33
C GLN A 84 2.07 3.85 -23.28
N GLY A 85 1.06 3.11 -22.84
CA GLY A 85 1.20 2.05 -21.85
C GLY A 85 1.61 2.51 -20.46
N ALA A 86 1.32 3.78 -20.12
CA ALA A 86 1.62 4.34 -18.80
C ALA A 86 1.00 3.52 -17.65
N ARG A 87 1.63 3.57 -16.48
CA ARG A 87 1.27 2.69 -15.36
C ARG A 87 1.17 3.43 -14.04
N VAL A 88 0.18 3.03 -13.24
CA VAL A 88 0.08 3.39 -11.83
C VAL A 88 0.09 2.10 -11.01
N LEU A 89 1.03 1.99 -10.07
CA LEU A 89 1.09 0.90 -9.10
C LEU A 89 0.81 1.43 -7.70
N ASN A 90 -0.26 0.97 -7.10
CA ASN A 90 -0.60 1.27 -5.71
C ASN A 90 -0.11 0.14 -4.79
N ILE A 91 0.81 0.46 -3.88
CA ILE A 91 1.28 -0.49 -2.87
C ILE A 91 0.25 -0.58 -1.75
N GLY A 92 -0.53 -1.64 -1.82
CA GLY A 92 -1.56 -1.98 -0.87
C GLY A 92 -1.04 -2.76 0.34
N SER A 93 -1.83 -3.73 0.77
CA SER A 93 -1.52 -4.69 1.82
C SER A 93 -2.53 -5.83 1.75
N THR A 94 -2.23 -7.01 2.29
CA THR A 94 -3.22 -8.05 2.59
C THR A 94 -4.32 -7.50 3.51
N PHE A 95 -3.99 -6.53 4.37
CA PHE A 95 -4.96 -5.79 5.20
C PHE A 95 -5.83 -4.78 4.43
N GLY A 96 -5.66 -4.64 3.12
CA GLY A 96 -6.63 -4.05 2.21
C GLY A 96 -7.73 -5.02 1.76
N SER A 97 -7.73 -6.25 2.27
CA SER A 97 -8.73 -7.28 1.98
C SER A 97 -9.15 -8.07 3.22
N ILE A 98 -8.43 -7.92 4.33
CA ILE A 98 -8.71 -8.58 5.62
C ILE A 98 -8.66 -7.51 6.70
N GLY A 99 -9.78 -7.32 7.44
CA GLY A 99 -9.79 -6.49 8.65
C GLY A 99 -9.06 -7.20 9.78
N TYR A 100 -8.00 -6.58 10.33
CA TYR A 100 -7.16 -7.19 11.35
C TYR A 100 -7.25 -6.39 12.66
N PRO A 101 -7.44 -7.05 13.83
CA PRO A 101 -7.50 -6.37 15.12
C PRO A 101 -6.21 -5.56 15.40
N GLY A 102 -6.35 -4.36 15.96
CA GLY A 102 -5.24 -3.45 16.20
C GLY A 102 -4.81 -2.61 14.99
N TYR A 103 -5.43 -2.82 13.81
CA TYR A 103 -5.11 -2.12 12.58
C TYR A 103 -6.35 -1.49 11.91
N SER A 104 -7.39 -1.14 12.66
CA SER A 104 -8.66 -0.68 12.07
C SER A 104 -8.51 0.50 11.11
N ALA A 105 -7.77 1.55 11.48
CA ALA A 105 -7.54 2.70 10.59
C ALA A 105 -6.63 2.35 9.41
N TYR A 106 -5.58 1.55 9.64
CA TYR A 106 -4.71 1.07 8.57
C TYR A 106 -5.50 0.21 7.57
N CYS A 107 -6.32 -0.73 8.04
CA CYS A 107 -7.21 -1.52 7.19
C CYS A 107 -8.12 -0.61 6.38
N ALA A 108 -8.80 0.35 7.02
CA ALA A 108 -9.69 1.29 6.33
C ALA A 108 -8.96 2.02 5.18
N SER A 109 -7.73 2.52 5.43
CA SER A 109 -6.92 3.19 4.43
C SER A 109 -6.55 2.28 3.25
N LYS A 110 -6.15 1.02 3.52
CA LYS A 110 -5.73 0.07 2.49
C LYS A 110 -6.89 -0.56 1.73
N PHE A 111 -8.05 -0.77 2.36
CA PHE A 111 -9.31 -1.12 1.66
C PHE A 111 -9.75 0.02 0.75
N GLY A 112 -9.69 1.27 1.24
CA GLY A 112 -9.97 2.45 0.42
C GLY A 112 -9.06 2.56 -0.79
N LEU A 113 -7.74 2.36 -0.62
CA LEU A 113 -6.78 2.39 -1.71
C LEU A 113 -7.04 1.29 -2.75
N ARG A 114 -7.44 0.10 -2.31
CA ARG A 114 -7.85 -0.97 -3.20
C ARG A 114 -9.09 -0.58 -4.00
N GLY A 115 -10.15 -0.10 -3.33
CA GLY A 115 -11.37 0.36 -3.98
C GLY A 115 -11.12 1.48 -5.00
N PHE A 116 -10.28 2.47 -4.64
CA PHE A 116 -9.82 3.51 -5.55
C PHE A 116 -9.13 2.92 -6.79
N THR A 117 -8.20 1.98 -6.59
CA THR A 117 -7.46 1.35 -7.69
C THR A 117 -8.40 0.62 -8.66
N GLU A 118 -9.36 -0.13 -8.13
CA GLU A 118 -10.35 -0.87 -8.92
C GLU A 118 -11.29 0.08 -9.69
N ALA A 119 -11.74 1.18 -9.06
CA ALA A 119 -12.59 2.17 -9.70
C ALA A 119 -11.85 2.90 -10.84
N LEU A 120 -10.65 3.41 -10.56
CA LEU A 120 -9.84 4.12 -11.56
C LEU A 120 -9.48 3.24 -12.75
N ARG A 121 -9.20 1.94 -12.52
CA ARG A 121 -8.98 0.99 -13.62
C ARG A 121 -10.16 0.88 -14.55
N ARG A 122 -11.38 0.88 -14.00
CA ARG A 122 -12.62 0.84 -14.79
C ARG A 122 -12.89 2.14 -15.52
N GLU A 123 -12.57 3.29 -14.90
CA GLU A 123 -12.66 4.61 -15.53
C GLU A 123 -11.72 4.77 -16.74
N LEU A 124 -10.59 4.07 -16.73
CA LEU A 124 -9.56 4.15 -17.76
C LEU A 124 -9.51 2.91 -18.68
N ALA A 125 -10.56 2.08 -18.66
CA ALA A 125 -10.60 0.83 -19.40
C ALA A 125 -10.60 1.01 -20.93
N ASP A 126 -10.91 2.21 -21.42
CA ASP A 126 -10.85 2.62 -22.83
C ASP A 126 -9.47 3.17 -23.25
N THR A 127 -8.48 3.14 -22.34
CA THR A 127 -7.11 3.57 -22.58
C THR A 127 -6.14 2.38 -22.52
N ASP A 128 -4.88 2.60 -22.91
CA ASP A 128 -3.80 1.62 -22.75
C ASP A 128 -3.08 1.68 -21.40
N MET A 129 -3.53 2.57 -20.51
CA MET A 129 -2.98 2.69 -19.16
C MET A 129 -3.25 1.44 -18.32
N ARG A 130 -2.29 1.11 -17.44
CA ARG A 130 -2.42 0.01 -16.48
C ARG A 130 -2.47 0.54 -15.05
N ILE A 131 -3.55 0.22 -14.35
CA ILE A 131 -3.76 0.60 -12.95
C ILE A 131 -3.69 -0.67 -12.09
N LEU A 132 -2.59 -0.79 -11.35
CA LEU A 132 -2.18 -2.02 -10.69
C LEU A 132 -2.29 -1.88 -9.17
N TYR A 133 -2.64 -2.96 -8.48
CA TYR A 133 -2.67 -3.07 -7.03
C TYR A 133 -1.77 -4.21 -6.58
N PHE A 134 -0.76 -3.90 -5.78
CA PHE A 134 0.13 -4.89 -5.18
C PHE A 134 -0.07 -4.94 -3.67
N ALA A 135 -0.40 -6.09 -3.14
CA ALA A 135 -0.69 -6.35 -1.74
C ALA A 135 0.37 -7.26 -1.11
N PRO A 136 1.49 -6.73 -0.58
CA PRO A 136 2.42 -7.51 0.21
C PRO A 136 1.76 -7.92 1.53
N ARG A 137 2.25 -9.03 2.12
CA ARG A 137 2.02 -9.36 3.52
C ARG A 137 3.00 -8.61 4.41
N ALA A 138 3.12 -8.99 5.68
CA ALA A 138 4.09 -8.38 6.59
C ALA A 138 5.50 -8.41 5.97
N THR A 139 6.15 -7.26 5.90
CA THR A 139 7.47 -7.08 5.30
C THR A 139 8.44 -6.59 6.36
N ALA A 140 9.67 -7.11 6.38
CA ALA A 140 10.71 -6.75 7.33
C ALA A 140 11.25 -5.33 7.02
N THR A 141 10.54 -4.31 7.48
CA THR A 141 10.85 -2.88 7.31
C THR A 141 10.57 -2.12 8.59
N ARG A 142 11.02 -0.86 8.66
CA ARG A 142 10.72 0.06 9.79
C ARG A 142 9.22 0.37 9.95
N LEU A 143 8.38 0.00 8.99
CA LEU A 143 6.92 0.13 9.11
C LEU A 143 6.36 -0.76 10.24
N ASN A 144 7.01 -1.89 10.50
CA ASN A 144 6.66 -2.82 11.57
C ASN A 144 7.57 -2.59 12.78
N SER A 145 6.98 -2.15 13.90
CA SER A 145 7.72 -2.00 15.17
C SER A 145 8.23 -3.35 15.69
N ASP A 146 9.19 -3.32 16.60
CA ASP A 146 9.70 -4.53 17.25
C ASP A 146 8.59 -5.33 17.95
N THR A 147 7.59 -4.64 18.48
CA THR A 147 6.39 -5.23 19.09
C THR A 147 5.60 -6.06 18.05
N VAL A 148 5.41 -5.50 16.85
CA VAL A 148 4.73 -6.19 15.74
C VAL A 148 5.54 -7.38 15.25
N VAL A 149 6.87 -7.25 15.15
CA VAL A 149 7.75 -8.36 14.77
C VAL A 149 7.66 -9.50 15.77
N LYS A 150 7.67 -9.21 17.08
CA LYS A 150 7.50 -10.22 18.14
C LYS A 150 6.13 -10.89 18.08
N MET A 151 5.07 -10.12 17.90
CA MET A 151 3.71 -10.63 17.71
C MET A 151 3.61 -11.58 16.52
N ASN A 152 4.12 -11.17 15.36
CA ASN A 152 4.10 -12.02 14.17
C ASN A 152 4.82 -13.34 14.38
N ARG A 153 5.98 -13.31 15.06
CA ARG A 153 6.72 -14.52 15.40
C ARG A 153 5.92 -15.45 16.31
N GLU A 154 5.26 -14.94 17.35
CA GLU A 154 4.43 -15.72 18.27
C GLU A 154 3.21 -16.33 17.56
N LEU A 155 2.61 -15.58 16.64
CA LEU A 155 1.45 -16.03 15.85
C LEU A 155 1.82 -16.94 14.68
N GLY A 156 3.12 -17.14 14.42
CA GLY A 156 3.60 -17.94 13.28
C GLY A 156 3.38 -17.25 11.92
N ASN A 157 3.18 -15.94 11.90
CA ASN A 157 3.03 -15.17 10.67
C ASN A 157 4.39 -14.97 10.00
N ALA A 158 4.50 -15.33 8.73
CA ALA A 158 5.69 -15.08 7.95
C ALA A 158 5.87 -13.59 7.61
N MET A 159 7.11 -13.16 7.53
CA MET A 159 7.49 -11.82 7.07
C MET A 159 8.44 -11.95 5.88
N ASP A 160 8.19 -11.21 4.81
CA ASP A 160 9.03 -11.20 3.61
C ASP A 160 10.17 -10.19 3.75
N ALA A 161 11.30 -10.45 3.09
CA ALA A 161 12.38 -9.47 2.98
C ALA A 161 11.95 -8.28 2.09
N ALA A 162 12.42 -7.08 2.42
CA ALA A 162 12.06 -5.88 1.67
C ALA A 162 12.48 -5.96 0.19
N ASP A 163 13.64 -6.56 -0.07
CA ASP A 163 14.17 -6.72 -1.43
C ASP A 163 13.31 -7.68 -2.27
N ASP A 164 12.80 -8.76 -1.69
CA ASP A 164 11.89 -9.69 -2.39
C ASP A 164 10.58 -9.00 -2.76
N VAL A 165 10.05 -8.17 -1.85
CA VAL A 165 8.85 -7.37 -2.10
C VAL A 165 9.10 -6.34 -3.18
N ALA A 166 10.25 -5.67 -3.17
CA ALA A 166 10.63 -4.68 -4.17
C ALA A 166 10.79 -5.31 -5.56
N MET A 167 11.51 -6.44 -5.67
CA MET A 167 11.66 -7.19 -6.93
C MET A 167 10.29 -7.61 -7.49
N LYS A 168 9.38 -8.07 -6.65
CA LYS A 168 8.04 -8.45 -7.09
C LYS A 168 7.21 -7.23 -7.54
N ALA A 169 7.33 -6.10 -6.85
CA ALA A 169 6.68 -4.86 -7.26
C ALA A 169 7.19 -4.37 -8.63
N GLU A 170 8.49 -4.44 -8.85
CA GLU A 170 9.13 -4.12 -10.14
C GLU A 170 8.63 -5.04 -11.25
N GLU A 171 8.64 -6.36 -11.03
CA GLU A 171 8.14 -7.35 -11.99
C GLU A 171 6.71 -7.03 -12.42
N ILE A 172 5.80 -6.81 -11.45
CA ILE A 172 4.40 -6.50 -11.72
C ILE A 172 4.28 -5.16 -12.46
N PHE A 173 5.03 -4.17 -12.05
CA PHE A 173 5.03 -2.86 -12.70
C PHE A 173 5.52 -2.95 -14.14
N LEU A 174 6.62 -3.67 -14.41
CA LEU A 174 7.18 -3.83 -15.75
C LEU A 174 6.33 -4.74 -16.65
N ALA A 175 5.67 -5.77 -16.10
CA ALA A 175 4.76 -6.62 -16.86
C ALA A 175 3.41 -5.93 -17.15
N GLY A 176 2.96 -5.01 -16.27
CA GLY A 176 1.64 -4.40 -16.33
C GLY A 176 0.49 -5.36 -16.00
N CYS A 177 0.80 -6.47 -15.34
CA CYS A 177 -0.15 -7.51 -14.92
C CYS A 177 0.45 -8.35 -13.76
N PRO A 178 -0.38 -9.08 -12.99
CA PRO A 178 -1.84 -9.02 -12.98
C PRO A 178 -2.36 -7.70 -12.36
N ASP A 179 -3.61 -7.37 -12.64
CA ASP A 179 -4.26 -6.16 -12.11
C ASP A 179 -4.22 -6.05 -10.58
N ASN A 180 -4.45 -7.15 -9.88
CA ASN A 180 -4.32 -7.28 -8.43
C ASN A 180 -3.43 -8.47 -8.09
N PHE A 181 -2.34 -8.21 -7.38
CA PHE A 181 -1.44 -9.26 -6.93
C PHE A 181 -1.32 -9.25 -5.39
N TYR A 182 -1.52 -10.41 -4.78
CA TYR A 182 -1.36 -10.64 -3.34
C TYR A 182 -0.13 -11.51 -3.13
N MET A 183 0.88 -10.97 -2.47
CA MET A 183 2.11 -11.69 -2.17
C MET A 183 1.96 -12.53 -0.91
N GLY A 184 2.49 -13.75 -0.97
CA GLY A 184 2.53 -14.67 0.16
C GLY A 184 1.38 -15.66 0.20
N SER A 185 1.67 -16.83 0.73
CA SER A 185 0.71 -17.90 1.03
C SER A 185 0.87 -18.26 2.52
N PRO A 186 -0.24 -18.45 3.26
CA PRO A 186 -1.63 -18.57 2.81
C PRO A 186 -2.42 -17.24 2.70
N GLU A 187 -1.82 -16.08 2.91
CA GLU A 187 -2.51 -14.78 3.02
C GLU A 187 -3.31 -14.42 1.76
N ASN A 188 -2.78 -14.75 0.58
CA ASN A 188 -3.48 -14.56 -0.70
C ASN A 188 -4.79 -15.35 -0.78
N ILE A 189 -4.82 -16.56 -0.20
CA ILE A 189 -6.01 -17.40 -0.12
C ILE A 189 -7.00 -16.82 0.89
N PHE A 190 -6.51 -16.42 2.08
CA PHE A 190 -7.36 -15.80 3.10
C PHE A 190 -7.99 -14.49 2.64
N ALA A 191 -7.26 -13.67 1.85
CA ALA A 191 -7.79 -12.45 1.27
C ALA A 191 -8.99 -12.74 0.34
N ARG A 192 -8.93 -13.81 -0.45
CA ARG A 192 -10.03 -14.24 -1.34
C ARG A 192 -11.20 -14.84 -0.53
N ILE A 193 -10.89 -15.71 0.45
CA ILE A 193 -11.91 -16.31 1.32
C ILE A 193 -12.66 -15.20 2.09
N ASN A 194 -11.94 -14.20 2.61
CA ASN A 194 -12.57 -13.11 3.35
C ASN A 194 -13.58 -12.31 2.54
N GLN A 195 -13.42 -12.24 1.21
CA GLN A 195 -14.35 -11.54 0.32
C GLN A 195 -15.69 -12.28 0.17
N ILE A 196 -15.68 -13.61 0.28
CA ILE A 196 -16.86 -14.46 0.06
C ILE A 196 -17.42 -14.99 1.40
N PHE A 197 -16.55 -15.38 2.30
CA PHE A 197 -16.88 -16.01 3.58
C PHE A 197 -16.15 -15.32 4.75
N PRO A 198 -16.46 -14.04 5.07
CA PRO A 198 -15.72 -13.28 6.09
C PRO A 198 -15.82 -13.92 7.49
N ALA A 199 -16.86 -14.67 7.78
CA ALA A 199 -17.02 -15.36 9.05
C ALA A 199 -15.94 -16.42 9.30
N ILE A 200 -15.43 -17.07 8.27
CA ILE A 200 -14.35 -18.08 8.40
C ILE A 200 -13.07 -17.39 8.89
N VAL A 201 -12.68 -16.30 8.23
CA VAL A 201 -11.50 -15.51 8.60
C VAL A 201 -11.70 -14.85 9.97
N GLY A 202 -12.90 -14.31 10.24
CA GLY A 202 -13.26 -13.73 11.53
C GLY A 202 -13.10 -14.73 12.68
N ASN A 203 -13.55 -15.97 12.52
CA ASN A 203 -13.38 -17.02 13.53
C ASN A 203 -11.91 -17.42 13.74
N ALA A 204 -11.09 -17.44 12.70
CA ALA A 204 -9.66 -17.70 12.82
C ALA A 204 -8.98 -16.56 13.60
N LEU A 205 -9.24 -15.30 13.26
CA LEU A 205 -8.70 -14.13 13.96
C LEU A 205 -9.18 -14.02 15.40
N LYS A 206 -10.42 -14.44 15.71
CA LYS A 206 -10.94 -14.47 17.08
C LYS A 206 -10.09 -15.36 18.00
N LYS A 207 -9.54 -16.46 17.49
CA LYS A 207 -8.64 -17.34 18.28
C LYS A 207 -7.31 -16.65 18.62
N GLN A 208 -6.86 -15.72 17.79
CA GLN A 208 -5.62 -14.96 17.97
C GLN A 208 -5.80 -13.68 18.80
N LEU A 209 -7.05 -13.27 19.05
CA LEU A 209 -7.39 -11.95 19.59
C LEU A 209 -6.72 -11.67 20.96
N ALA A 210 -6.59 -12.68 21.83
CA ALA A 210 -5.96 -12.51 23.14
C ALA A 210 -4.48 -12.14 23.01
N VAL A 211 -3.75 -12.79 22.10
CA VAL A 211 -2.35 -12.49 21.79
C VAL A 211 -2.24 -11.08 21.19
N ILE A 212 -3.05 -10.77 20.18
CA ILE A 212 -3.03 -9.47 19.51
C ILE A 212 -3.28 -8.33 20.51
N LYS A 213 -4.30 -8.45 21.38
CA LYS A 213 -4.59 -7.44 22.40
C LYS A 213 -3.43 -7.24 23.37
N ARG A 214 -2.79 -8.29 23.84
CA ARG A 214 -1.64 -8.21 24.74
C ARG A 214 -0.50 -7.36 24.14
N TYR A 215 -0.20 -7.56 22.85
CA TYR A 215 0.81 -6.76 22.17
C TYR A 215 0.35 -5.33 21.85
N ALA A 216 -0.92 -5.12 21.60
CA ALA A 216 -1.46 -3.78 21.31
C ALA A 216 -1.46 -2.88 22.55
N THR A 217 -1.60 -3.43 23.76
CA THR A 217 -1.58 -2.67 25.03
C THR A 217 -0.19 -2.54 25.65
N ALA A 218 0.82 -3.18 25.11
CA ALA A 218 2.21 -3.16 25.61
C ALA A 218 3.09 -2.07 24.92
N GLN A 219 2.47 -1.11 24.23
CA GLN A 219 3.17 0.01 23.56
C GLN A 219 3.20 1.28 24.40
#